data_682b1cfb2e2f4829854ede0a3fc1c3e4
#
_entry.id   682b1cfb2e2f4829854ede0a3fc1c3e4
#
_cell.length_a   1.000
_cell.length_b   1.000
_cell.length_c   1.000
_cell.angle_alpha   90.00
_cell.angle_beta   90.00
_cell.angle_gamma   90.00
#
_symmetry.space_group_name_H-M   'P 1'
#
loop_
_entity.id
_entity.type
_entity.pdbx_description
1 polymer ?
#
loop_
_entity_poly.entity_id
_entity_poly.type
_entity_poly.pdbx_seq_one_letter_code
_entity_poly.pdbx_strand_id
1 'polypeptide(L)'
;MAISIATLQSAQAKKSDPSPSPVPSGTASAAPLPTATPEPPSSAIPRLEAKIKTDPNDKESLQELAGYYLGEGRADQALALTQRLISLGDKSAQVLYLDGAANQGLGRIKEATADFEQATTLEPTNAQILLTLTNLYLQTNRAADAERVAKRATVFNPTDKRSFENYGLVLGQEGKFDDARAQFEAAAKLDPKDAEPVDLEARAYVSQKSLALAGQLYDRALTIDPKNSDALFGKASLQAANHDVTGSVATFEQLLATESTDDERVAVLLEEQRLYVAEKQNDKALDVLKRITTTYPAVAAGHVAYGDYDASIGKDLNAAEREWTLGEGPNKNNPEALQRLGQLAASRGRLNDAIGFFKQLTLAVPNDPRPYGILAQAYGASRQFSLARDSYRHSFELARTPQALAGIGTSDYQLKNYKECGQALGAIDKNAAPFMKANPVLYYVYGKCAVATGDKAAAKSAFTRIKPLLKDNGPIAKDVTKQLAALNAAAPKPKASAKPTH
;
A
#
# COMPACT_ATOMS: atom_id res chain seq x y z
N MET A 1 -31.31 -13.14 19.06
CA MET A 1 -30.40 -12.23 19.78
C MET A 1 -29.30 -11.81 18.79
N ALA A 2 -29.44 -10.63 18.21
CA ALA A 2 -28.48 -10.07 17.30
C ALA A 2 -27.30 -9.52 18.12
N ILE A 3 -26.13 -10.13 17.98
CA ILE A 3 -24.88 -9.57 18.49
C ILE A 3 -24.51 -8.44 17.53
N SER A 4 -24.65 -7.20 18.00
CA SER A 4 -24.33 -5.99 17.24
C SER A 4 -22.84 -5.95 16.93
N ILE A 5 -22.49 -5.95 15.64
CA ILE A 5 -21.11 -5.89 15.10
C ILE A 5 -20.49 -4.48 15.29
N ALA A 6 -21.19 -3.57 15.94
CA ALA A 6 -20.77 -2.16 16.10
C ALA A 6 -19.57 -1.92 17.04
N THR A 7 -18.98 -2.94 17.66
CA THR A 7 -17.91 -2.79 18.67
C THR A 7 -16.50 -3.06 18.19
N LEU A 8 -16.27 -3.33 16.89
CA LEU A 8 -14.93 -3.57 16.34
C LEU A 8 -14.22 -2.32 15.82
N GLN A 9 -14.84 -1.15 15.84
CA GLN A 9 -14.28 0.08 15.24
C GLN A 9 -13.69 1.11 16.22
N SER A 10 -13.66 0.88 17.52
CA SER A 10 -13.26 1.94 18.49
C SER A 10 -11.84 1.82 19.08
N ALA A 11 -10.94 1.00 18.55
CA ALA A 11 -9.63 0.76 19.17
C ALA A 11 -8.40 1.22 18.36
N GLN A 12 -8.55 2.05 17.31
CA GLN A 12 -7.39 2.54 16.53
C GLN A 12 -7.42 4.05 16.22
N ALA A 13 -7.91 4.87 17.14
CA ALA A 13 -7.69 6.31 17.09
C ALA A 13 -6.71 6.72 18.19
N LYS A 14 -5.44 6.34 18.10
CA LYS A 14 -4.34 6.96 18.82
C LYS A 14 -3.17 7.18 17.86
N LYS A 15 -2.97 8.48 17.57
CA LYS A 15 -1.73 9.08 17.06
C LYS A 15 -0.95 8.21 16.08
N SER A 16 -1.27 8.28 14.81
CA SER A 16 -0.29 8.12 13.73
C SER A 16 0.39 9.47 13.56
N ASP A 17 1.68 9.54 13.89
CA ASP A 17 2.55 10.55 13.32
C ASP A 17 2.36 10.57 11.80
N PRO A 18 2.45 11.73 11.15
CA PRO A 18 2.40 11.79 9.70
C PRO A 18 3.56 10.95 9.17
N SER A 19 3.25 9.81 8.57
CA SER A 19 4.19 9.06 7.74
C SER A 19 4.71 10.02 6.67
N PRO A 20 6.01 10.04 6.40
CA PRO A 20 6.52 10.78 5.25
C PRO A 20 5.78 10.29 4.02
N SER A 21 5.29 11.22 3.22
CA SER A 21 4.66 10.97 1.94
C SER A 21 5.52 9.99 1.14
N PRO A 22 4.93 9.00 0.46
CA PRO A 22 5.71 8.13 -0.40
C PRO A 22 6.47 9.02 -1.40
N VAL A 23 7.78 8.84 -1.43
CA VAL A 23 8.63 9.39 -2.50
C VAL A 23 7.96 8.98 -3.80
N PRO A 24 7.64 9.90 -4.72
CA PRO A 24 7.11 9.52 -6.01
C PRO A 24 8.06 8.46 -6.59
N SER A 25 7.51 7.32 -6.94
CA SER A 25 8.23 6.28 -7.65
C SER A 25 8.63 6.88 -8.99
N GLY A 26 9.85 7.41 -9.03
CA GLY A 26 10.48 7.75 -10.28
C GLY A 26 10.39 6.51 -11.16
N THR A 27 9.64 6.61 -12.22
CA THR A 27 9.60 5.62 -13.29
C THR A 27 11.04 5.33 -13.64
N ALA A 28 11.49 4.10 -13.42
CA ALA A 28 12.80 3.65 -13.85
C ALA A 28 12.87 3.85 -15.37
N SER A 29 13.44 4.98 -15.79
CA SER A 29 13.73 5.22 -17.18
C SER A 29 14.73 4.16 -17.61
N ALA A 30 14.31 3.28 -18.49
CA ALA A 30 15.16 2.27 -19.09
C ALA A 30 16.41 2.94 -19.68
N ALA A 31 17.57 2.31 -19.46
CA ALA A 31 18.87 2.77 -19.93
C ALA A 31 18.87 3.05 -21.44
N PRO A 32 19.62 4.05 -21.90
CA PRO A 32 19.80 4.28 -23.33
C PRO A 32 20.55 3.11 -23.96
N LEU A 33 19.91 2.45 -24.91
CA LEU A 33 20.56 1.63 -25.91
C LEU A 33 21.42 2.52 -26.84
N PRO A 34 22.43 1.97 -27.58
CA PRO A 34 23.42 2.78 -28.27
C PRO A 34 22.83 3.64 -29.41
N THR A 35 23.22 4.86 -29.44
CA THR A 35 23.28 5.93 -30.48
C THR A 35 22.63 5.70 -31.88
N ALA A 36 21.41 5.26 -31.94
CA ALA A 36 20.43 5.61 -32.95
C ALA A 36 19.20 6.10 -32.19
N THR A 37 18.48 7.10 -32.68
CA THR A 37 17.17 7.49 -32.11
C THR A 37 16.37 6.20 -31.93
N PRO A 38 15.99 5.81 -30.71
CA PRO A 38 15.34 4.53 -30.50
C PRO A 38 14.06 4.48 -31.32
N GLU A 39 13.90 3.39 -32.08
CA GLU A 39 12.69 3.15 -32.86
C GLU A 39 11.48 3.20 -31.91
N PRO A 40 10.36 3.87 -32.28
CA PRO A 40 9.20 3.92 -31.39
C PRO A 40 8.67 2.49 -31.10
N PRO A 41 8.19 2.22 -29.87
CA PRO A 41 7.67 0.89 -29.49
C PRO A 41 6.59 0.37 -30.45
N SER A 42 5.75 1.27 -30.99
CA SER A 42 4.68 0.93 -31.94
C SER A 42 5.14 0.28 -33.23
N SER A 43 6.40 0.53 -33.67
CA SER A 43 7.01 -0.10 -34.85
C SER A 43 8.02 -1.19 -34.46
N ALA A 44 8.80 -0.99 -33.42
CA ALA A 44 9.82 -1.93 -32.98
C ALA A 44 9.22 -3.27 -32.50
N ILE A 45 8.19 -3.23 -31.69
CA ILE A 45 7.58 -4.45 -31.12
C ILE A 45 7.06 -5.38 -32.21
N PRO A 46 6.19 -4.98 -33.17
CA PRO A 46 5.71 -5.88 -34.22
C PRO A 46 6.84 -6.42 -35.09
N ARG A 47 7.86 -5.60 -35.38
CA ARG A 47 9.04 -6.02 -36.15
C ARG A 47 9.82 -7.11 -35.43
N LEU A 48 10.09 -6.94 -34.15
CA LEU A 48 10.83 -7.90 -33.33
C LEU A 48 10.04 -9.18 -33.11
N GLU A 49 8.74 -9.09 -32.85
CA GLU A 49 7.85 -10.24 -32.70
C GLU A 49 7.85 -11.09 -34.03
N ALA A 50 7.78 -10.44 -35.20
CA ALA A 50 7.84 -11.12 -36.47
C ALA A 50 9.21 -11.81 -36.69
N LYS A 51 10.32 -11.16 -36.28
CA LYS A 51 11.67 -11.72 -36.41
C LYS A 51 11.85 -12.94 -35.49
N ILE A 52 11.39 -12.87 -34.24
CA ILE A 52 11.43 -13.99 -33.30
C ILE A 52 10.52 -15.13 -33.71
N LYS A 53 9.42 -14.84 -34.40
CA LYS A 53 8.55 -15.89 -35.01
C LYS A 53 9.27 -16.68 -36.10
N THR A 54 10.17 -16.02 -36.84
CA THR A 54 10.95 -16.65 -37.91
C THR A 54 12.20 -17.36 -37.38
N ASP A 55 12.91 -16.70 -36.45
CA ASP A 55 14.04 -17.27 -35.71
C ASP A 55 13.80 -17.12 -34.18
N PRO A 56 13.21 -18.17 -33.59
CA PRO A 56 12.89 -18.13 -32.16
C PRO A 56 14.10 -18.06 -31.21
N ASN A 57 15.31 -18.27 -31.68
CA ASN A 57 16.54 -18.29 -30.91
C ASN A 57 17.45 -17.07 -31.15
N ASP A 58 16.95 -16.09 -31.93
CA ASP A 58 17.68 -14.83 -32.15
C ASP A 58 17.79 -14.04 -30.83
N LYS A 59 18.93 -14.21 -30.15
CA LYS A 59 19.19 -13.63 -28.83
C LYS A 59 19.11 -12.12 -28.83
N GLU A 60 19.58 -11.46 -29.89
CA GLU A 60 19.55 -10.01 -30.01
C GLU A 60 18.11 -9.47 -30.02
N SER A 61 17.25 -10.06 -30.89
CA SER A 61 15.85 -9.66 -30.93
C SER A 61 15.06 -10.01 -29.67
N LEU A 62 15.37 -11.15 -29.02
CA LEU A 62 14.76 -11.49 -27.73
C LEU A 62 15.12 -10.47 -26.64
N GLN A 63 16.38 -10.04 -26.58
CA GLN A 63 16.86 -9.06 -25.59
C GLN A 63 16.26 -7.67 -25.86
N GLU A 64 16.26 -7.22 -27.12
CA GLU A 64 15.70 -5.93 -27.52
C GLU A 64 14.20 -5.87 -27.21
N LEU A 65 13.45 -6.92 -27.58
CA LEU A 65 12.00 -6.98 -27.31
C LEU A 65 11.69 -7.02 -25.79
N ALA A 66 12.49 -7.73 -25.00
CA ALA A 66 12.34 -7.72 -23.54
C ALA A 66 12.48 -6.30 -22.96
N GLY A 67 13.42 -5.50 -23.47
CA GLY A 67 13.58 -4.10 -23.10
C GLY A 67 12.34 -3.25 -23.45
N TYR A 68 11.79 -3.40 -24.65
CA TYR A 68 10.56 -2.70 -25.04
C TYR A 68 9.36 -3.10 -24.18
N TYR A 69 9.18 -4.40 -23.88
CA TYR A 69 8.09 -4.85 -23.03
C TYR A 69 8.20 -4.29 -21.61
N LEU A 70 9.41 -4.19 -21.06
CA LEU A 70 9.62 -3.54 -19.75
C LEU A 70 9.25 -2.05 -19.80
N GLY A 71 9.61 -1.35 -20.87
CA GLY A 71 9.24 0.05 -21.08
C GLY A 71 7.72 0.28 -21.16
N GLU A 72 6.96 -0.73 -21.65
CA GLU A 72 5.49 -0.70 -21.69
C GLU A 72 4.82 -1.30 -20.43
N GLY A 73 5.58 -1.68 -19.40
CA GLY A 73 5.04 -2.31 -18.20
C GLY A 73 4.56 -3.75 -18.38
N ARG A 74 4.91 -4.41 -19.49
CA ARG A 74 4.55 -5.80 -19.85
C ARG A 74 5.57 -6.79 -19.26
N ALA A 75 5.72 -6.75 -17.92
CA ALA A 75 6.77 -7.45 -17.21
C ALA A 75 6.70 -8.99 -17.34
N ASP A 76 5.50 -9.56 -17.45
CA ASP A 76 5.28 -10.99 -17.66
C ASP A 76 5.84 -11.47 -19.02
N GLN A 77 5.63 -10.70 -20.07
CA GLN A 77 6.14 -10.99 -21.40
C GLN A 77 7.65 -10.80 -21.49
N ALA A 78 8.18 -9.76 -20.86
CA ALA A 78 9.62 -9.55 -20.74
C ALA A 78 10.28 -10.74 -20.04
N LEU A 79 9.73 -11.21 -18.91
CA LEU A 79 10.24 -12.35 -18.16
C LEU A 79 10.30 -13.63 -19.00
N ALA A 80 9.27 -13.87 -19.82
CA ALA A 80 9.27 -15.04 -20.70
C ALA A 80 10.42 -15.02 -21.72
N LEU A 81 10.77 -13.83 -22.24
CA LEU A 81 11.87 -13.66 -23.19
C LEU A 81 13.24 -13.79 -22.51
N THR A 82 13.42 -13.19 -21.34
CA THR A 82 14.69 -13.27 -20.59
C THR A 82 14.96 -14.69 -20.11
N GLN A 83 13.96 -15.41 -19.61
CA GLN A 83 14.09 -16.83 -19.25
C GLN A 83 14.44 -17.70 -20.45
N ARG A 84 13.90 -17.37 -21.64
CA ARG A 84 14.32 -18.03 -22.87
C ARG A 84 15.80 -17.77 -23.18
N LEU A 85 16.27 -16.52 -23.09
CA LEU A 85 17.69 -16.17 -23.27
C LEU A 85 18.58 -16.96 -22.31
N ILE A 86 18.20 -17.04 -21.04
CA ILE A 86 18.91 -17.82 -20.01
C ILE A 86 18.94 -19.32 -20.39
N SER A 87 17.83 -19.87 -20.89
CA SER A 87 17.76 -21.26 -21.36
C SER A 87 18.65 -21.53 -22.58
N LEU A 88 18.86 -20.52 -23.43
CA LEU A 88 19.79 -20.55 -24.56
C LEU A 88 21.26 -20.34 -24.14
N GLY A 89 21.53 -20.31 -22.82
CA GLY A 89 22.85 -20.17 -22.24
C GLY A 89 23.37 -18.73 -22.14
N ASP A 90 22.51 -17.72 -22.41
CA ASP A 90 22.90 -16.32 -22.25
C ASP A 90 22.62 -15.86 -20.80
N LYS A 91 23.67 -15.73 -20.04
CA LYS A 91 23.65 -15.24 -18.64
C LYS A 91 24.52 -13.97 -18.52
N SER A 92 24.52 -13.15 -19.56
CA SER A 92 25.19 -11.84 -19.52
C SER A 92 24.57 -10.92 -18.45
N ALA A 93 25.34 -9.94 -18.00
CA ALA A 93 24.86 -8.95 -17.02
C ALA A 93 23.58 -8.23 -17.51
N GLN A 94 23.53 -7.95 -18.82
CA GLN A 94 22.36 -7.32 -19.44
C GLN A 94 21.11 -8.20 -19.39
N VAL A 95 21.23 -9.50 -19.67
CA VAL A 95 20.10 -10.44 -19.60
C VAL A 95 19.62 -10.60 -18.16
N LEU A 96 20.53 -10.73 -17.20
CA LEU A 96 20.19 -10.80 -15.77
C LEU A 96 19.57 -9.49 -15.28
N TYR A 97 20.05 -8.33 -15.75
CA TYR A 97 19.43 -7.04 -15.46
C TYR A 97 17.99 -6.97 -15.96
N LEU A 98 17.71 -7.39 -17.19
CA LEU A 98 16.36 -7.42 -17.74
C LEU A 98 15.44 -8.43 -17.00
N ASP A 99 15.98 -9.60 -16.63
CA ASP A 99 15.24 -10.61 -15.86
C ASP A 99 14.87 -10.08 -14.47
N GLY A 100 15.83 -9.44 -13.79
CA GLY A 100 15.62 -8.75 -12.52
C GLY A 100 14.58 -7.63 -12.60
N ALA A 101 14.62 -6.82 -13.67
CA ALA A 101 13.65 -5.76 -13.90
C ALA A 101 12.24 -6.32 -14.14
N ALA A 102 12.12 -7.43 -14.89
CA ALA A 102 10.85 -8.12 -15.11
C ALA A 102 10.30 -8.73 -13.79
N ASN A 103 11.17 -9.38 -13.00
CA ASN A 103 10.80 -9.90 -11.69
C ASN A 103 10.36 -8.77 -10.73
N GLN A 104 11.03 -7.61 -10.73
CA GLN A 104 10.64 -6.44 -9.95
C GLN A 104 9.26 -5.91 -10.38
N GLY A 105 9.00 -5.78 -11.68
CA GLY A 105 7.70 -5.38 -12.21
C GLY A 105 6.55 -6.32 -11.83
N LEU A 106 6.85 -7.60 -11.59
CA LEU A 106 5.90 -8.62 -11.10
C LEU A 106 5.83 -8.72 -9.58
N GLY A 107 6.55 -7.87 -8.84
CA GLY A 107 6.61 -7.91 -7.37
C GLY A 107 7.41 -9.09 -6.80
N ARG A 108 8.18 -9.80 -7.62
CA ARG A 108 9.06 -10.92 -7.23
C ARG A 108 10.41 -10.39 -6.73
N ILE A 109 10.36 -9.70 -5.60
CA ILE A 109 11.48 -8.90 -5.09
C ILE A 109 12.73 -9.72 -4.77
N LYS A 110 12.57 -10.96 -4.29
CA LYS A 110 13.71 -11.83 -3.96
C LYS A 110 14.47 -12.25 -5.21
N GLU A 111 13.74 -12.66 -6.23
CA GLU A 111 14.27 -13.05 -7.55
C GLU A 111 14.96 -11.85 -8.20
N ALA A 112 14.30 -10.70 -8.25
CA ALA A 112 14.88 -9.46 -8.78
C ALA A 112 16.20 -9.08 -8.07
N THR A 113 16.25 -9.19 -6.74
CA THR A 113 17.47 -8.91 -5.97
C THR A 113 18.61 -9.85 -6.38
N ALA A 114 18.33 -11.15 -6.50
CA ALA A 114 19.33 -12.15 -6.87
C ALA A 114 19.88 -11.90 -8.28
N ASP A 115 19.02 -11.54 -9.24
CA ASP A 115 19.41 -11.26 -10.61
C ASP A 115 20.29 -10.01 -10.70
N PHE A 116 19.92 -8.92 -10.02
CA PHE A 116 20.75 -7.70 -9.99
C PHE A 116 22.06 -7.91 -9.23
N GLU A 117 22.12 -8.68 -8.15
CA GLU A 117 23.36 -9.04 -7.46
C GLU A 117 24.29 -9.83 -8.38
N GLN A 118 23.77 -10.79 -9.16
CA GLN A 118 24.55 -11.54 -10.14
C GLN A 118 25.03 -10.63 -11.28
N ALA A 119 24.16 -9.77 -11.83
CA ALA A 119 24.52 -8.80 -12.86
C ALA A 119 25.66 -7.88 -12.37
N THR A 120 25.59 -7.41 -11.12
CA THR A 120 26.64 -6.59 -10.47
C THR A 120 27.96 -7.36 -10.30
N THR A 121 27.91 -8.68 -10.18
CA THR A 121 29.13 -9.52 -10.10
C THR A 121 29.82 -9.61 -11.45
N LEU A 122 29.04 -9.69 -12.54
CA LEU A 122 29.57 -9.76 -13.90
C LEU A 122 30.07 -8.39 -14.40
N GLU A 123 29.32 -7.33 -14.12
CA GLU A 123 29.67 -5.95 -14.49
C GLU A 123 29.72 -5.05 -13.24
N PRO A 124 30.81 -5.14 -12.48
CA PRO A 124 30.92 -4.49 -11.18
C PRO A 124 30.99 -2.95 -11.21
N THR A 125 31.20 -2.36 -12.39
CA THR A 125 31.33 -0.91 -12.58
C THR A 125 30.15 -0.30 -13.35
N ASN A 126 29.18 -1.11 -13.76
CA ASN A 126 28.02 -0.65 -14.52
C ASN A 126 27.12 0.23 -13.64
N ALA A 127 27.09 1.54 -13.92
CA ALA A 127 26.34 2.52 -13.15
C ALA A 127 24.84 2.16 -13.08
N GLN A 128 24.23 1.78 -14.20
CA GLN A 128 22.79 1.48 -14.25
C GLN A 128 22.42 0.32 -13.32
N ILE A 129 23.20 -0.76 -13.34
CA ILE A 129 22.97 -1.92 -12.48
C ILE A 129 23.14 -1.55 -11.01
N LEU A 130 24.19 -0.79 -10.70
CA LEU A 130 24.47 -0.33 -9.33
C LEU A 130 23.35 0.57 -8.80
N LEU A 131 22.86 1.53 -9.60
CA LEU A 131 21.76 2.43 -9.23
C LEU A 131 20.46 1.65 -8.99
N THR A 132 20.11 0.74 -9.90
CA THR A 132 18.90 -0.07 -9.78
C THR A 132 18.94 -0.96 -8.54
N LEU A 133 20.07 -1.62 -8.28
CA LEU A 133 20.24 -2.47 -7.08
C LEU A 133 20.18 -1.64 -5.79
N THR A 134 20.75 -0.43 -5.79
CA THR A 134 20.67 0.50 -4.65
C THR A 134 19.21 0.84 -4.34
N ASN A 135 18.43 1.23 -5.37
CA ASN A 135 17.02 1.57 -5.19
C ASN A 135 16.20 0.37 -4.68
N LEU A 136 16.48 -0.83 -5.17
CA LEU A 136 15.80 -2.04 -4.69
C LEU A 136 16.14 -2.33 -3.22
N TYR A 137 17.38 -2.12 -2.79
CA TYR A 137 17.75 -2.25 -1.39
C TYR A 137 17.07 -1.21 -0.49
N LEU A 138 16.91 0.04 -0.95
CA LEU A 138 16.15 1.06 -0.22
C LEU A 138 14.67 0.66 -0.08
N GLN A 139 14.02 0.21 -1.17
CA GLN A 139 12.63 -0.25 -1.14
C GLN A 139 12.41 -1.45 -0.20
N THR A 140 13.43 -2.29 -0.04
CA THR A 140 13.39 -3.47 0.84
C THR A 140 13.93 -3.22 2.24
N ASN A 141 14.19 -1.95 2.59
CA ASN A 141 14.73 -1.52 3.89
C ASN A 141 16.09 -2.17 4.24
N ARG A 142 16.93 -2.42 3.21
CA ARG A 142 18.29 -2.95 3.33
C ARG A 142 19.31 -1.79 3.24
N ALA A 143 19.21 -0.84 4.16
CA ALA A 143 19.98 0.42 4.11
C ALA A 143 21.50 0.22 4.00
N ALA A 144 22.10 -0.68 4.80
CA ALA A 144 23.55 -0.93 4.76
C ALA A 144 24.03 -1.51 3.42
N ASP A 145 23.22 -2.34 2.76
CA ASP A 145 23.52 -2.86 1.42
C ASP A 145 23.40 -1.74 0.38
N ALA A 146 22.36 -0.89 0.51
CA ALA A 146 22.17 0.27 -0.35
C ALA A 146 23.36 1.23 -0.26
N GLU A 147 23.81 1.58 0.97
CA GLU A 147 24.96 2.46 1.17
C GLU A 147 26.24 1.90 0.53
N ARG A 148 26.51 0.61 0.74
CA ARG A 148 27.69 -0.05 0.17
C ARG A 148 27.70 -0.01 -1.35
N VAL A 149 26.56 -0.25 -2.00
CA VAL A 149 26.43 -0.27 -3.46
C VAL A 149 26.45 1.15 -4.03
N ALA A 150 25.72 2.10 -3.43
CA ALA A 150 25.71 3.50 -3.84
C ALA A 150 27.10 4.15 -3.76
N LYS A 151 27.80 3.94 -2.65
CA LYS A 151 29.18 4.41 -2.50
C LYS A 151 30.11 3.83 -3.58
N ARG A 152 29.93 2.55 -3.93
CA ARG A 152 30.68 1.92 -5.01
C ARG A 152 30.38 2.58 -6.36
N ALA A 153 29.12 2.95 -6.61
CA ALA A 153 28.73 3.64 -7.84
C ALA A 153 29.49 4.97 -8.01
N THR A 154 29.64 5.78 -6.96
CA THR A 154 30.38 7.05 -7.04
C THR A 154 31.89 6.86 -7.29
N VAL A 155 32.48 5.77 -6.78
CA VAL A 155 33.90 5.45 -6.98
C VAL A 155 34.18 5.02 -8.43
N PHE A 156 33.32 4.19 -8.99
CA PHE A 156 33.52 3.68 -10.36
C PHE A 156 33.01 4.63 -11.45
N ASN A 157 32.06 5.50 -11.12
CA ASN A 157 31.43 6.44 -12.06
C ASN A 157 31.53 7.88 -11.54
N PRO A 158 32.76 8.44 -11.38
CA PRO A 158 32.96 9.74 -10.74
C PRO A 158 32.45 10.95 -11.56
N THR A 159 32.07 10.73 -12.81
CA THR A 159 31.48 11.75 -13.72
C THR A 159 29.98 11.56 -13.95
N ASP A 160 29.37 10.52 -13.40
CA ASP A 160 27.94 10.31 -13.46
C ASP A 160 27.25 10.93 -12.23
N LYS A 161 26.60 12.09 -12.42
CA LYS A 161 25.90 12.81 -11.34
C LYS A 161 24.88 11.94 -10.62
N ARG A 162 24.18 11.03 -11.33
CA ARG A 162 23.17 10.13 -10.76
C ARG A 162 23.73 9.21 -9.68
N SER A 163 25.00 8.82 -9.81
CA SER A 163 25.70 8.04 -8.78
C SER A 163 25.80 8.80 -7.46
N PHE A 164 26.07 10.11 -7.52
CA PHE A 164 26.14 10.97 -6.33
C PHE A 164 24.76 11.29 -5.77
N GLU A 165 23.78 11.59 -6.62
CA GLU A 165 22.37 11.80 -6.22
C GLU A 165 21.84 10.58 -5.47
N ASN A 166 22.00 9.40 -6.05
CA ASN A 166 21.56 8.14 -5.46
C ASN A 166 22.25 7.86 -4.12
N TYR A 167 23.56 8.10 -4.01
CA TYR A 167 24.27 7.95 -2.74
C TYR A 167 23.79 8.98 -1.70
N GLY A 168 23.56 10.21 -2.10
CA GLY A 168 22.98 11.25 -1.24
C GLY A 168 21.60 10.85 -0.71
N LEU A 169 20.72 10.29 -1.56
CA LEU A 169 19.41 9.77 -1.14
C LEU A 169 19.53 8.66 -0.10
N VAL A 170 20.45 7.71 -0.29
CA VAL A 170 20.71 6.64 0.69
C VAL A 170 21.13 7.23 2.05
N LEU A 171 22.08 8.14 2.03
CA LEU A 171 22.59 8.79 3.24
C LEU A 171 21.50 9.61 3.94
N GLY A 172 20.63 10.28 3.16
CA GLY A 172 19.49 11.03 3.69
C GLY A 172 18.48 10.13 4.41
N GLN A 173 18.18 8.95 3.86
CA GLN A 173 17.30 7.96 4.53
C GLN A 173 17.90 7.40 5.81
N GLU A 174 19.22 7.32 5.91
CA GLU A 174 19.93 6.92 7.13
C GLU A 174 20.07 8.05 8.16
N GLY A 175 19.61 9.26 7.84
CA GLY A 175 19.78 10.45 8.69
C GLY A 175 21.19 11.05 8.67
N LYS A 176 22.06 10.63 7.76
CA LYS A 176 23.44 11.15 7.55
C LYS A 176 23.38 12.37 6.62
N PHE A 177 22.69 13.40 7.06
CA PHE A 177 22.31 14.50 6.18
C PHE A 177 23.49 15.36 5.71
N ASP A 178 24.52 15.57 6.54
CA ASP A 178 25.71 16.33 6.11
C ASP A 178 26.49 15.60 5.01
N ASP A 179 26.58 14.27 5.11
CA ASP A 179 27.18 13.44 4.08
C ASP A 179 26.32 13.42 2.81
N ALA A 180 24.98 13.36 2.96
CA ALA A 180 24.05 13.45 1.85
C ALA A 180 24.20 14.76 1.07
N ARG A 181 24.27 15.89 1.80
CA ARG A 181 24.53 17.21 1.20
C ARG A 181 25.82 17.24 0.38
N ALA A 182 26.89 16.68 0.93
CA ALA A 182 28.18 16.64 0.21
C ALA A 182 28.05 15.88 -1.12
N GLN A 183 27.21 14.84 -1.19
CA GLN A 183 26.95 14.11 -2.42
C GLN A 183 26.12 14.95 -3.40
N PHE A 184 25.03 15.61 -2.94
CA PHE A 184 24.22 16.48 -3.80
C PHE A 184 25.02 17.67 -4.34
N GLU A 185 25.89 18.29 -3.53
CA GLU A 185 26.82 19.32 -3.99
C GLU A 185 27.81 18.79 -5.04
N ALA A 186 28.27 17.53 -4.90
CA ALA A 186 29.12 16.91 -5.91
C ALA A 186 28.36 16.67 -7.22
N ALA A 187 27.11 16.21 -7.17
CA ALA A 187 26.23 16.07 -8.33
C ALA A 187 25.99 17.42 -9.03
N ALA A 188 25.67 18.48 -8.27
CA ALA A 188 25.44 19.83 -8.80
C ALA A 188 26.68 20.43 -9.46
N LYS A 189 27.91 20.06 -9.04
CA LYS A 189 29.14 20.49 -9.69
C LYS A 189 29.36 19.81 -11.04
N LEU A 190 28.87 18.58 -11.21
CA LEU A 190 28.97 17.84 -12.47
C LEU A 190 28.01 18.41 -13.54
N ASP A 191 26.84 18.89 -13.12
CA ASP A 191 25.89 19.58 -14.00
C ASP A 191 25.26 20.79 -13.30
N PRO A 192 25.91 21.99 -13.40
CA PRO A 192 25.40 23.20 -12.75
C PRO A 192 24.10 23.76 -13.34
N LYS A 193 23.62 23.22 -14.47
CA LYS A 193 22.35 23.62 -15.12
C LYS A 193 21.20 22.74 -14.72
N ASP A 194 21.46 21.68 -13.96
CA ASP A 194 20.45 20.80 -13.45
C ASP A 194 20.00 21.24 -12.05
N ALA A 195 18.69 21.42 -11.90
CA ALA A 195 18.07 21.83 -10.65
C ALA A 195 17.87 20.64 -9.68
N GLU A 196 17.86 19.39 -10.18
CA GLU A 196 17.52 18.19 -9.40
C GLU A 196 18.42 17.99 -8.17
N PRO A 197 19.76 18.06 -8.26
CA PRO A 197 20.61 17.90 -7.08
C PRO A 197 20.37 18.96 -6.00
N VAL A 198 19.99 20.19 -6.42
CA VAL A 198 19.70 21.30 -5.48
C VAL A 198 18.35 21.09 -4.80
N ASP A 199 17.36 20.56 -5.52
CA ASP A 199 16.07 20.17 -4.96
C ASP A 199 16.24 19.01 -3.95
N LEU A 200 17.01 17.98 -4.29
CA LEU A 200 17.30 16.87 -3.39
C LEU A 200 18.00 17.34 -2.10
N GLU A 201 18.92 18.29 -2.21
CA GLU A 201 19.55 18.94 -1.05
C GLU A 201 18.51 19.68 -0.20
N ALA A 202 17.59 20.43 -0.82
CA ALA A 202 16.51 21.12 -0.11
C ALA A 202 15.61 20.14 0.66
N ARG A 203 15.23 19.04 0.05
CA ARG A 203 14.42 17.98 0.70
C ARG A 203 15.13 17.32 1.88
N ALA A 204 16.45 17.14 1.79
CA ALA A 204 17.24 16.67 2.92
C ALA A 204 17.17 17.66 4.11
N TYR A 205 17.24 18.98 3.85
CA TYR A 205 17.07 19.99 4.89
C TYR A 205 15.65 20.07 5.46
N VAL A 206 14.61 19.81 4.67
CA VAL A 206 13.24 19.65 5.19
C VAL A 206 13.17 18.52 6.20
N SER A 207 13.80 17.38 5.90
CA SER A 207 13.86 16.22 6.79
C SER A 207 14.60 16.52 8.10
N GLN A 208 15.60 17.40 8.05
CA GLN A 208 16.29 17.95 9.24
C GLN A 208 15.52 19.03 9.99
N LYS A 209 14.35 19.43 9.51
CA LYS A 209 13.59 20.60 10.00
C LYS A 209 14.34 21.94 9.88
N SER A 210 15.34 22.00 9.01
CA SER A 210 16.09 23.24 8.70
C SER A 210 15.39 24.02 7.59
N LEU A 211 14.14 24.44 7.86
CA LEU A 211 13.21 24.95 6.85
C LEU A 211 13.69 26.22 6.12
N ALA A 212 14.46 27.09 6.81
CA ALA A 212 14.99 28.31 6.20
C ALA A 212 16.02 28.01 5.11
N LEU A 213 16.91 27.02 5.34
CA LEU A 213 17.90 26.57 4.35
C LEU A 213 17.22 25.86 3.17
N ALA A 214 16.24 25.02 3.48
CA ALA A 214 15.44 24.36 2.43
C ALA A 214 14.77 25.40 1.50
N GLY A 215 14.20 26.47 2.05
CA GLY A 215 13.60 27.54 1.26
C GLY A 215 14.58 28.21 0.31
N GLN A 216 15.79 28.53 0.80
CA GLN A 216 16.84 29.12 -0.05
C GLN A 216 17.27 28.18 -1.19
N LEU A 217 17.32 26.88 -0.92
CA LEU A 217 17.68 25.89 -1.94
C LEU A 217 16.57 25.68 -2.97
N TYR A 218 15.30 25.68 -2.57
CA TYR A 218 14.19 25.69 -3.54
C TYR A 218 14.22 26.95 -4.42
N ASP A 219 14.50 28.12 -3.84
CA ASP A 219 14.66 29.35 -4.63
C ASP A 219 15.82 29.26 -5.62
N ARG A 220 16.94 28.64 -5.20
CA ARG A 220 18.09 28.37 -6.08
C ARG A 220 17.74 27.37 -7.19
N ALA A 221 17.07 26.28 -6.88
CA ALA A 221 16.61 25.30 -7.87
C ALA A 221 15.69 25.96 -8.91
N LEU A 222 14.76 26.79 -8.48
CA LEU A 222 13.85 27.55 -9.35
C LEU A 222 14.54 28.69 -10.12
N THR A 223 15.73 29.14 -9.68
CA THR A 223 16.56 30.04 -10.47
C THR A 223 17.23 29.31 -11.63
N ILE A 224 17.59 28.02 -11.44
CA ILE A 224 18.19 27.17 -12.47
C ILE A 224 17.10 26.71 -13.46
N ASP A 225 16.01 26.16 -12.94
CA ASP A 225 14.83 25.75 -13.71
C ASP A 225 13.53 26.28 -13.08
N PRO A 226 12.96 27.37 -13.60
CA PRO A 226 11.73 27.95 -13.09
C PRO A 226 10.48 27.07 -13.22
N LYS A 227 10.59 25.95 -13.98
CA LYS A 227 9.50 24.99 -14.20
C LYS A 227 9.76 23.66 -13.50
N ASN A 228 10.76 23.57 -12.64
CA ASN A 228 11.02 22.34 -11.88
C ASN A 228 9.84 22.06 -10.95
N SER A 229 9.04 21.05 -11.29
CA SER A 229 7.80 20.72 -10.56
C SER A 229 8.10 20.28 -9.12
N ASP A 230 9.18 19.54 -8.87
CA ASP A 230 9.56 19.10 -7.54
C ASP A 230 9.94 20.27 -6.63
N ALA A 231 10.73 21.22 -7.14
CA ALA A 231 11.11 22.43 -6.40
C ALA A 231 9.91 23.35 -6.15
N LEU A 232 9.00 23.50 -7.12
CA LEU A 232 7.75 24.25 -6.93
C LEU A 232 6.88 23.59 -5.84
N PHE A 233 6.68 22.28 -5.91
CA PHE A 233 5.91 21.55 -4.91
C PHE A 233 6.55 21.65 -3.51
N GLY A 234 7.87 21.45 -3.42
CA GLY A 234 8.62 21.57 -2.17
C GLY A 234 8.52 22.97 -1.56
N LYS A 235 8.66 24.02 -2.38
CA LYS A 235 8.51 25.41 -1.94
C LYS A 235 7.09 25.71 -1.47
N ALA A 236 6.06 25.34 -2.23
CA ALA A 236 4.67 25.53 -1.86
C ALA A 236 4.33 24.81 -0.53
N SER A 237 4.79 23.57 -0.37
CA SER A 237 4.62 22.80 0.86
C SER A 237 5.31 23.45 2.06
N LEU A 238 6.51 23.99 1.86
CA LEU A 238 7.24 24.71 2.89
C LEU A 238 6.52 26.02 3.31
N GLN A 239 5.99 26.77 2.35
CA GLN A 239 5.18 27.97 2.59
C GLN A 239 3.91 27.61 3.36
N ALA A 240 3.23 26.50 2.99
CA ALA A 240 2.09 25.96 3.73
C ALA A 240 2.44 25.63 5.19
N ALA A 241 3.56 24.94 5.42
CA ALA A 241 4.04 24.61 6.76
C ALA A 241 4.36 25.84 7.62
N ASN A 242 4.75 26.95 6.98
CA ASN A 242 4.98 28.25 7.63
C ASN A 242 3.73 29.13 7.71
N HIS A 243 2.54 28.60 7.39
CA HIS A 243 1.26 29.32 7.35
C HIS A 243 1.23 30.49 6.35
N ASP A 244 2.14 30.52 5.37
CA ASP A 244 2.09 31.47 4.25
C ASP A 244 1.15 30.94 3.16
N VAL A 245 -0.14 31.05 3.44
CA VAL A 245 -1.20 30.56 2.52
C VAL A 245 -1.11 31.27 1.17
N THR A 246 -0.87 32.57 1.16
CA THR A 246 -0.83 33.37 -0.08
C THR A 246 0.35 32.96 -0.95
N GLY A 247 1.53 32.82 -0.36
CA GLY A 247 2.73 32.36 -1.08
C GLY A 247 2.57 30.94 -1.60
N SER A 248 2.05 30.03 -0.75
CA SER A 248 1.83 28.63 -1.12
C SER A 248 0.86 28.50 -2.31
N VAL A 249 -0.28 29.18 -2.28
CA VAL A 249 -1.25 29.17 -3.39
C VAL A 249 -0.63 29.74 -4.67
N ALA A 250 0.10 30.86 -4.58
CA ALA A 250 0.78 31.42 -5.74
C ALA A 250 1.80 30.46 -6.35
N THR A 251 2.49 29.68 -5.53
CA THR A 251 3.45 28.68 -5.99
C THR A 251 2.75 27.43 -6.56
N PHE A 252 1.62 26.99 -5.98
CA PHE A 252 0.79 25.92 -6.56
C PHE A 252 0.20 26.32 -7.92
N GLU A 253 -0.19 27.60 -8.13
CA GLU A 253 -0.63 28.05 -9.45
C GLU A 253 0.52 28.07 -10.49
N GLN A 254 1.76 28.32 -10.07
CA GLN A 254 2.92 28.16 -10.95
C GLN A 254 3.13 26.67 -11.30
N LEU A 255 3.06 25.77 -10.30
CA LEU A 255 3.16 24.34 -10.51
C LEU A 255 2.06 23.83 -11.44
N LEU A 256 0.81 24.26 -11.25
CA LEU A 256 -0.32 23.89 -12.09
C LEU A 256 -0.07 24.21 -13.58
N ALA A 257 0.65 25.30 -13.87
CA ALA A 257 1.00 25.70 -15.22
C ALA A 257 2.12 24.82 -15.85
N THR A 258 2.84 24.05 -15.07
CA THR A 258 3.88 23.11 -15.56
C THR A 258 3.31 21.73 -15.87
N GLU A 259 2.19 21.36 -15.23
CA GLU A 259 1.62 20.03 -15.33
C GLU A 259 1.01 19.77 -16.72
N SER A 260 1.22 18.55 -17.22
CA SER A 260 0.87 18.15 -18.58
C SER A 260 -0.49 17.47 -18.68
N THR A 261 -0.89 16.72 -17.62
CA THR A 261 -2.12 15.93 -17.59
C THR A 261 -3.16 16.52 -16.64
N ASP A 262 -4.42 16.19 -16.87
CA ASP A 262 -5.52 16.62 -16.00
C ASP A 262 -5.42 15.98 -14.62
N ASP A 263 -4.92 14.74 -14.51
CA ASP A 263 -4.70 14.05 -13.24
C ASP A 263 -3.66 14.80 -12.39
N GLU A 264 -2.53 15.21 -12.98
CA GLU A 264 -1.49 16.00 -12.31
C GLU A 264 -2.06 17.35 -11.84
N ARG A 265 -2.78 18.05 -12.71
CA ARG A 265 -3.42 19.34 -12.35
C ARG A 265 -4.41 19.18 -11.20
N VAL A 266 -5.22 18.13 -11.22
CA VAL A 266 -6.15 17.84 -10.11
C VAL A 266 -5.40 17.52 -8.84
N ALA A 267 -4.28 16.77 -8.90
CA ALA A 267 -3.45 16.49 -7.73
C ALA A 267 -2.95 17.80 -7.08
N VAL A 268 -2.43 18.75 -7.87
CA VAL A 268 -1.97 20.05 -7.36
C VAL A 268 -3.13 20.84 -6.72
N LEU A 269 -4.29 20.91 -7.37
CA LEU A 269 -5.47 21.59 -6.83
C LEU A 269 -5.98 20.94 -5.54
N LEU A 270 -5.86 19.62 -5.39
CA LEU A 270 -6.21 18.94 -4.16
C LEU A 270 -5.25 19.28 -3.01
N GLU A 271 -3.98 19.55 -3.26
CA GLU A 271 -3.07 20.08 -2.23
C GLU A 271 -3.45 21.50 -1.81
N GLU A 272 -3.81 22.37 -2.76
CA GLU A 272 -4.36 23.71 -2.46
C GLU A 272 -5.64 23.60 -1.59
N GLN A 273 -6.53 22.70 -1.95
CA GLN A 273 -7.75 22.43 -1.17
C GLN A 273 -7.44 21.97 0.27
N ARG A 274 -6.48 21.06 0.43
CA ARG A 274 -6.04 20.59 1.75
C ARG A 274 -5.44 21.72 2.59
N LEU A 275 -4.66 22.59 1.98
CA LEU A 275 -4.12 23.79 2.62
C LEU A 275 -5.26 24.66 3.17
N TYR A 276 -6.28 24.98 2.36
CA TYR A 276 -7.40 25.77 2.82
C TYR A 276 -8.19 25.10 3.95
N VAL A 277 -8.35 23.78 3.92
CA VAL A 277 -8.98 23.04 5.03
C VAL A 277 -8.15 23.12 6.31
N ALA A 278 -6.83 22.94 6.20
CA ALA A 278 -5.91 23.03 7.35
C ALA A 278 -5.95 24.42 8.00
N GLU A 279 -6.06 25.46 7.20
CA GLU A 279 -6.18 26.86 7.64
C GLU A 279 -7.63 27.27 7.97
N LYS A 280 -8.57 26.33 7.99
CA LYS A 280 -10.00 26.54 8.28
C LYS A 280 -10.70 27.54 7.35
N GLN A 281 -10.17 27.72 6.13
CA GLN A 281 -10.76 28.52 5.06
C GLN A 281 -11.69 27.66 4.19
N ASN A 282 -12.72 27.09 4.83
CA ASN A 282 -13.58 26.07 4.21
C ASN A 282 -14.28 26.54 2.93
N ASP A 283 -14.68 27.82 2.85
CA ASP A 283 -15.32 28.37 1.64
C ASP A 283 -14.37 28.32 0.44
N LYS A 284 -13.10 28.68 0.64
CA LYS A 284 -12.10 28.60 -0.43
C LYS A 284 -11.77 27.14 -0.80
N ALA A 285 -11.70 26.25 0.20
CA ALA A 285 -11.55 24.83 -0.08
C ALA A 285 -12.68 24.29 -0.96
N LEU A 286 -13.92 24.71 -0.68
CA LEU A 286 -15.10 24.37 -1.49
C LEU A 286 -15.02 24.93 -2.91
N ASP A 287 -14.54 26.17 -3.05
CA ASP A 287 -14.39 26.79 -4.38
C ASP A 287 -13.34 26.08 -5.24
N VAL A 288 -12.24 25.62 -4.63
CA VAL A 288 -11.24 24.77 -5.31
C VAL A 288 -11.87 23.45 -5.77
N LEU A 289 -12.66 22.77 -4.92
CA LEU A 289 -13.34 21.51 -5.29
C LEU A 289 -14.32 21.72 -6.46
N LYS A 290 -15.09 22.81 -6.43
CA LYS A 290 -15.96 23.19 -7.56
C LYS A 290 -15.16 23.47 -8.84
N ARG A 291 -14.02 24.17 -8.72
CA ARG A 291 -13.10 24.40 -9.84
C ARG A 291 -12.63 23.07 -10.43
N ILE A 292 -12.20 22.11 -9.59
CA ILE A 292 -11.76 20.77 -10.02
C ILE A 292 -12.87 20.07 -10.80
N THR A 293 -14.05 19.90 -10.19
CA THR A 293 -15.14 19.11 -10.79
C THR A 293 -15.76 19.76 -12.01
N THR A 294 -15.64 21.10 -12.15
CA THR A 294 -16.12 21.84 -13.33
C THR A 294 -15.10 21.79 -14.48
N THR A 295 -13.81 21.94 -14.16
CA THR A 295 -12.74 22.02 -15.18
C THR A 295 -12.28 20.64 -15.63
N TYR A 296 -12.22 19.68 -14.70
CA TYR A 296 -11.71 18.33 -14.90
C TYR A 296 -12.72 17.24 -14.50
N PRO A 297 -13.94 17.24 -15.06
CA PRO A 297 -15.03 16.36 -14.61
C PRO A 297 -14.78 14.86 -14.84
N ALA A 298 -13.79 14.51 -15.67
CA ALA A 298 -13.43 13.12 -15.92
C ALA A 298 -12.46 12.55 -14.88
N VAL A 299 -11.81 13.40 -14.06
CA VAL A 299 -10.84 12.97 -13.06
C VAL A 299 -11.55 12.56 -11.77
N ALA A 300 -11.64 11.26 -11.55
CA ALA A 300 -12.37 10.67 -10.43
C ALA A 300 -11.93 11.20 -9.05
N ALA A 301 -10.64 11.46 -8.87
CA ALA A 301 -10.08 11.96 -7.61
C ALA A 301 -10.72 13.29 -7.15
N GLY A 302 -11.08 14.17 -8.07
CA GLY A 302 -11.77 15.43 -7.78
C GLY A 302 -13.14 15.20 -7.14
N HIS A 303 -13.94 14.32 -7.73
CA HIS A 303 -15.26 13.97 -7.21
C HIS A 303 -15.17 13.23 -5.87
N VAL A 304 -14.21 12.31 -5.72
CA VAL A 304 -14.00 11.62 -4.43
C VAL A 304 -13.67 12.63 -3.34
N ALA A 305 -12.75 13.57 -3.60
CA ALA A 305 -12.37 14.58 -2.63
C ALA A 305 -13.54 15.55 -2.29
N TYR A 306 -14.36 15.90 -3.29
CA TYR A 306 -15.54 16.73 -3.04
C TYR A 306 -16.57 15.99 -2.18
N GLY A 307 -16.84 14.72 -2.45
CA GLY A 307 -17.71 13.91 -1.61
C GLY A 307 -17.16 13.74 -0.18
N ASP A 308 -15.83 13.57 -0.01
CA ASP A 308 -15.21 13.51 1.31
C ASP A 308 -15.35 14.85 2.08
N TYR A 309 -15.27 15.98 1.38
CA TYR A 309 -15.54 17.31 1.95
C TYR A 309 -17.00 17.44 2.40
N ASP A 310 -17.96 17.08 1.54
CA ASP A 310 -19.40 17.11 1.84
C ASP A 310 -19.74 16.23 3.05
N ALA A 311 -19.16 15.05 3.14
CA ALA A 311 -19.38 14.15 4.25
C ALA A 311 -18.80 14.66 5.58
N SER A 312 -17.60 15.23 5.56
CA SER A 312 -16.85 15.57 6.78
C SER A 312 -17.09 17.00 7.25
N ILE A 313 -17.06 17.97 6.36
CA ILE A 313 -17.15 19.41 6.63
C ILE A 313 -18.56 19.91 6.35
N GLY A 314 -19.10 19.65 5.16
CA GLY A 314 -20.46 20.03 4.74
C GLY A 314 -21.54 19.30 5.52
N LYS A 315 -21.24 18.10 6.07
CA LYS A 315 -22.16 17.20 6.79
C LYS A 315 -23.42 16.85 5.98
N ASP A 316 -23.28 16.86 4.65
CA ASP A 316 -24.31 16.44 3.71
C ASP A 316 -23.94 15.12 3.04
N LEU A 317 -24.37 14.01 3.66
CA LEU A 317 -24.14 12.67 3.14
C LEU A 317 -24.88 12.37 1.83
N ASN A 318 -25.89 13.16 1.44
CA ASN A 318 -26.55 12.99 0.15
C ASN A 318 -25.78 13.70 -0.96
N ALA A 319 -25.21 14.86 -0.69
CA ALA A 319 -24.26 15.49 -1.59
C ALA A 319 -23.02 14.61 -1.77
N ALA A 320 -22.44 14.10 -0.68
CA ALA A 320 -21.30 13.18 -0.71
C ALA A 320 -21.57 11.93 -1.57
N GLU A 321 -22.77 11.32 -1.42
CA GLU A 321 -23.14 10.14 -2.21
C GLU A 321 -23.19 10.44 -3.72
N ARG A 322 -23.69 11.64 -4.11
CA ARG A 322 -23.72 12.06 -5.52
C ARG A 322 -22.29 12.21 -6.07
N GLU A 323 -21.43 12.91 -5.33
CA GLU A 323 -20.05 13.15 -5.76
C GLU A 323 -19.26 11.83 -5.83
N TRP A 324 -19.36 10.94 -4.82
CA TRP A 324 -18.70 9.63 -4.88
C TRP A 324 -19.24 8.75 -6.03
N THR A 325 -20.53 8.88 -6.40
CA THR A 325 -21.07 8.17 -7.57
C THR A 325 -20.45 8.67 -8.88
N LEU A 326 -20.21 9.99 -9.01
CA LEU A 326 -19.44 10.54 -10.13
C LEU A 326 -17.98 10.09 -10.07
N GLY A 327 -17.41 10.01 -8.87
CA GLY A 327 -16.07 9.53 -8.61
C GLY A 327 -15.83 8.04 -8.89
N GLU A 328 -16.88 7.22 -9.15
CA GLU A 328 -16.67 5.84 -9.65
C GLU A 328 -15.90 5.82 -10.99
N GLY A 329 -15.95 6.91 -11.74
CA GLY A 329 -15.34 7.04 -13.05
C GLY A 329 -16.09 6.27 -14.16
N PRO A 330 -15.63 6.34 -15.39
CA PRO A 330 -16.33 5.77 -16.55
C PRO A 330 -16.50 4.24 -16.49
N ASN A 331 -15.54 3.54 -15.89
CA ASN A 331 -15.55 2.08 -15.75
C ASN A 331 -16.17 1.60 -14.43
N LYS A 332 -16.68 2.51 -13.58
CA LYS A 332 -17.23 2.24 -12.25
C LYS A 332 -16.32 1.36 -11.38
N ASN A 333 -15.02 1.60 -11.44
CA ASN A 333 -14.01 0.78 -10.76
C ASN A 333 -13.03 1.58 -9.90
N ASN A 334 -13.29 2.86 -9.64
CA ASN A 334 -12.44 3.64 -8.72
C ASN A 334 -12.55 3.07 -7.30
N PRO A 335 -11.44 2.57 -6.72
CA PRO A 335 -11.49 1.85 -5.44
C PRO A 335 -11.94 2.74 -4.27
N GLU A 336 -11.54 4.01 -4.28
CA GLU A 336 -11.87 4.94 -3.19
C GLU A 336 -13.35 5.28 -3.19
N ALA A 337 -13.91 5.61 -4.35
CA ALA A 337 -15.36 5.86 -4.50
C ALA A 337 -16.18 4.64 -4.08
N LEU A 338 -15.83 3.45 -4.58
CA LEU A 338 -16.52 2.19 -4.25
C LEU A 338 -16.47 1.91 -2.74
N GLN A 339 -15.34 2.18 -2.09
CA GLN A 339 -15.20 2.01 -0.65
C GLN A 339 -16.12 2.97 0.13
N ARG A 340 -16.15 4.26 -0.25
CA ARG A 340 -17.01 5.29 0.39
C ARG A 340 -18.51 4.96 0.23
N LEU A 341 -18.93 4.65 -1.01
CA LEU A 341 -20.31 4.28 -1.31
C LEU A 341 -20.74 3.02 -0.56
N GLY A 342 -19.89 2.00 -0.53
CA GLY A 342 -20.16 0.77 0.21
C GLY A 342 -20.28 1.01 1.72
N GLN A 343 -19.42 1.82 2.31
CA GLN A 343 -19.47 2.20 3.72
C GLN A 343 -20.73 3.02 4.04
N LEU A 344 -21.10 3.97 3.19
CA LEU A 344 -22.32 4.75 3.35
C LEU A 344 -23.57 3.88 3.24
N ALA A 345 -23.63 2.99 2.25
CA ALA A 345 -24.73 2.04 2.09
C ALA A 345 -24.89 1.14 3.32
N ALA A 346 -23.76 0.62 3.85
CA ALA A 346 -23.76 -0.21 5.07
C ALA A 346 -24.26 0.58 6.30
N SER A 347 -23.80 1.83 6.49
CA SER A 347 -24.22 2.69 7.60
C SER A 347 -25.72 3.02 7.57
N ARG A 348 -26.30 3.08 6.37
CA ARG A 348 -27.75 3.30 6.15
C ARG A 348 -28.55 1.99 6.17
N GLY A 349 -27.93 0.85 6.45
CA GLY A 349 -28.60 -0.46 6.47
C GLY A 349 -28.91 -1.03 5.08
N ARG A 350 -28.45 -0.39 4.00
CA ARG A 350 -28.60 -0.87 2.61
C ARG A 350 -27.55 -1.95 2.31
N LEU A 351 -27.64 -3.08 3.03
CA LEU A 351 -26.60 -4.12 3.01
C LEU A 351 -26.38 -4.75 1.63
N ASN A 352 -27.41 -4.88 0.80
CA ASN A 352 -27.26 -5.42 -0.56
C ASN A 352 -26.47 -4.48 -1.46
N ASP A 353 -26.70 -3.17 -1.35
CA ASP A 353 -25.95 -2.16 -2.10
C ASP A 353 -24.48 -2.16 -1.64
N ALA A 354 -24.26 -2.20 -0.31
CA ALA A 354 -22.91 -2.29 0.26
C ALA A 354 -22.14 -3.51 -0.25
N ILE A 355 -22.79 -4.68 -0.29
CA ILE A 355 -22.21 -5.91 -0.86
C ILE A 355 -21.88 -5.71 -2.34
N GLY A 356 -22.76 -5.04 -3.11
CA GLY A 356 -22.52 -4.72 -4.51
C GLY A 356 -21.24 -3.91 -4.71
N PHE A 357 -21.11 -2.79 -3.99
CA PHE A 357 -19.92 -1.93 -4.05
C PHE A 357 -18.65 -2.66 -3.60
N PHE A 358 -18.69 -3.41 -2.50
CA PHE A 358 -17.52 -4.12 -2.02
C PHE A 358 -17.10 -5.29 -2.91
N LYS A 359 -18.03 -5.93 -3.64
CA LYS A 359 -17.67 -6.89 -4.70
C LYS A 359 -16.92 -6.19 -5.84
N GLN A 360 -17.42 -5.05 -6.31
CA GLN A 360 -16.70 -4.28 -7.34
C GLN A 360 -15.32 -3.85 -6.84
N LEU A 361 -15.22 -3.43 -5.58
CA LEU A 361 -13.94 -3.07 -4.96
C LEU A 361 -12.96 -4.26 -4.95
N THR A 362 -13.42 -5.49 -4.67
CA THR A 362 -12.53 -6.67 -4.75
C THR A 362 -12.05 -6.96 -6.18
N LEU A 363 -12.85 -6.61 -7.19
CA LEU A 363 -12.44 -6.74 -8.60
C LEU A 363 -11.46 -5.63 -9.01
N ALA A 364 -11.63 -4.42 -8.47
CA ALA A 364 -10.75 -3.29 -8.76
C ALA A 364 -9.33 -3.47 -8.18
N VAL A 365 -9.21 -4.09 -7.00
CA VAL A 365 -7.93 -4.33 -6.32
C VAL A 365 -7.83 -5.78 -5.81
N PRO A 366 -7.71 -6.77 -6.71
CA PRO A 366 -7.85 -8.19 -6.38
C PRO A 366 -6.77 -8.74 -5.44
N ASN A 367 -5.61 -8.10 -5.37
CA ASN A 367 -4.48 -8.52 -4.54
C ASN A 367 -4.43 -7.82 -3.16
N ASP A 368 -5.37 -6.92 -2.87
CA ASP A 368 -5.49 -6.29 -1.56
C ASP A 368 -6.40 -7.13 -0.65
N PRO A 369 -5.93 -7.59 0.53
CA PRO A 369 -6.75 -8.38 1.46
C PRO A 369 -7.90 -7.57 2.12
N ARG A 370 -7.78 -6.23 2.20
CA ARG A 370 -8.71 -5.36 2.94
C ARG A 370 -10.14 -5.36 2.37
N PRO A 371 -10.37 -5.23 1.05
CA PRO A 371 -11.69 -5.30 0.46
C PRO A 371 -12.44 -6.59 0.75
N TYR A 372 -11.75 -7.73 0.71
CA TYR A 372 -12.37 -9.03 1.04
C TYR A 372 -12.80 -9.09 2.50
N GLY A 373 -12.03 -8.50 3.43
CA GLY A 373 -12.41 -8.38 4.83
C GLY A 373 -13.68 -7.54 5.03
N ILE A 374 -13.79 -6.40 4.33
CA ILE A 374 -14.96 -5.51 4.40
C ILE A 374 -16.19 -6.18 3.76
N LEU A 375 -16.02 -6.85 2.62
CA LEU A 375 -17.07 -7.63 1.97
C LEU A 375 -17.60 -8.74 2.89
N ALA A 376 -16.68 -9.45 3.57
CA ALA A 376 -17.05 -10.47 4.53
C ALA A 376 -17.86 -9.92 5.71
N GLN A 377 -17.53 -8.72 6.20
CA GLN A 377 -18.31 -8.04 7.25
C GLN A 377 -19.72 -7.72 6.76
N ALA A 378 -19.88 -7.21 5.53
CA ALA A 378 -21.17 -6.93 4.94
C ALA A 378 -22.02 -8.19 4.75
N TYR A 379 -21.41 -9.30 4.30
CA TYR A 379 -22.09 -10.60 4.25
C TYR A 379 -22.50 -11.10 5.65
N GLY A 380 -21.65 -10.95 6.66
CA GLY A 380 -21.93 -11.31 8.04
C GLY A 380 -23.12 -10.51 8.60
N ALA A 381 -23.15 -9.18 8.34
CA ALA A 381 -24.27 -8.30 8.73
C ALA A 381 -25.59 -8.71 8.05
N SER A 382 -25.54 -9.16 6.81
CA SER A 382 -26.71 -9.68 6.07
C SER A 382 -27.00 -11.16 6.37
N ARG A 383 -26.31 -11.78 7.36
CA ARG A 383 -26.42 -13.19 7.76
C ARG A 383 -26.06 -14.22 6.69
N GLN A 384 -25.33 -13.83 5.68
CA GLN A 384 -24.81 -14.70 4.62
C GLN A 384 -23.47 -15.32 5.08
N PHE A 385 -23.49 -16.10 6.16
CA PHE A 385 -22.27 -16.52 6.87
C PHE A 385 -21.33 -17.41 6.05
N SER A 386 -21.85 -18.17 5.09
CA SER A 386 -21.00 -18.96 4.17
C SER A 386 -20.15 -18.04 3.29
N LEU A 387 -20.78 -17.02 2.67
CA LEU A 387 -20.07 -16.04 1.83
C LEU A 387 -19.12 -15.17 2.65
N ALA A 388 -19.51 -14.83 3.89
CA ALA A 388 -18.62 -14.14 4.83
C ALA A 388 -17.35 -14.94 5.11
N ARG A 389 -17.50 -16.23 5.45
CA ARG A 389 -16.37 -17.13 5.70
C ARG A 389 -15.45 -17.24 4.48
N ASP A 390 -16.02 -17.43 3.28
CA ASP A 390 -15.24 -17.63 2.06
C ASP A 390 -14.48 -16.34 1.69
N SER A 391 -15.11 -15.17 1.87
CA SER A 391 -14.42 -13.87 1.70
C SER A 391 -13.30 -13.64 2.73
N TYR A 392 -13.52 -14.01 4.01
CA TYR A 392 -12.45 -13.97 5.02
C TYR A 392 -11.30 -14.94 4.71
N ARG A 393 -11.58 -16.12 4.14
CA ARG A 393 -10.54 -17.06 3.70
C ARG A 393 -9.68 -16.44 2.62
N HIS A 394 -10.30 -15.84 1.62
CA HIS A 394 -9.55 -15.15 0.57
C HIS A 394 -8.69 -14.01 1.11
N SER A 395 -9.24 -13.18 2.02
CA SER A 395 -8.46 -12.17 2.75
C SER A 395 -7.27 -12.78 3.51
N PHE A 396 -7.46 -13.96 4.14
CA PHE A 396 -6.42 -14.66 4.90
C PHE A 396 -5.35 -15.30 4.01
N GLU A 397 -5.71 -15.76 2.81
CA GLU A 397 -4.76 -16.27 1.81
C GLU A 397 -3.83 -15.17 1.32
N LEU A 398 -4.36 -13.97 1.07
CA LEU A 398 -3.58 -12.79 0.66
C LEU A 398 -2.71 -12.25 1.80
N ALA A 399 -3.26 -12.20 3.03
CA ALA A 399 -2.53 -11.75 4.22
C ALA A 399 -3.00 -12.52 5.45
N ARG A 400 -2.10 -13.28 6.06
CA ARG A 400 -2.36 -14.13 7.22
C ARG A 400 -2.58 -13.32 8.51
N THR A 401 -3.64 -12.50 8.55
CA THR A 401 -3.96 -11.63 9.68
C THR A 401 -4.81 -12.32 10.73
N PRO A 402 -4.63 -12.02 12.03
CA PRO A 402 -5.53 -12.51 13.08
C PRO A 402 -6.99 -12.06 12.87
N GLN A 403 -7.22 -10.91 12.25
CA GLN A 403 -8.54 -10.36 11.94
C GLN A 403 -9.31 -11.27 10.97
N ALA A 404 -8.67 -11.64 9.85
CA ALA A 404 -9.28 -12.51 8.86
C ALA A 404 -9.57 -13.90 9.46
N LEU A 405 -8.62 -14.46 10.23
CA LEU A 405 -8.78 -15.75 10.90
C LEU A 405 -9.91 -15.72 11.95
N ALA A 406 -10.07 -14.62 12.69
CA ALA A 406 -11.18 -14.41 13.60
C ALA A 406 -12.54 -14.34 12.86
N GLY A 407 -12.55 -13.68 11.70
CA GLY A 407 -13.72 -13.64 10.82
C GLY A 407 -14.13 -15.03 10.32
N ILE A 408 -13.17 -15.87 9.94
CA ILE A 408 -13.42 -17.29 9.60
C ILE A 408 -14.03 -18.02 10.79
N GLY A 409 -13.39 -17.98 11.97
CA GLY A 409 -13.84 -18.68 13.16
C GLY A 409 -15.23 -18.22 13.63
N THR A 410 -15.53 -16.92 13.60
CA THR A 410 -16.87 -16.42 13.96
C THR A 410 -17.93 -16.79 12.93
N SER A 411 -17.61 -16.80 11.64
CA SER A 411 -18.52 -17.29 10.59
C SER A 411 -18.80 -18.77 10.73
N ASP A 412 -17.78 -19.60 11.01
CA ASP A 412 -17.94 -21.04 11.27
C ASP A 412 -18.79 -21.30 12.53
N TYR A 413 -18.66 -20.47 13.58
CA TYR A 413 -19.56 -20.54 14.74
C TYR A 413 -21.03 -20.35 14.35
N GLN A 414 -21.33 -19.35 13.52
CA GLN A 414 -22.68 -19.08 13.03
C GLN A 414 -23.22 -20.21 12.14
N LEU A 415 -22.36 -20.85 11.38
CA LEU A 415 -22.66 -22.03 10.55
C LEU A 415 -22.74 -23.33 11.35
N LYS A 416 -22.47 -23.30 12.66
CA LYS A 416 -22.35 -24.47 13.54
C LYS A 416 -21.20 -25.42 13.20
N ASN A 417 -20.20 -24.95 12.46
CA ASN A 417 -18.96 -25.66 12.18
C ASN A 417 -18.01 -25.50 13.38
N TYR A 418 -18.39 -26.10 14.51
CA TYR A 418 -17.73 -25.83 15.80
C TYR A 418 -16.28 -26.30 15.85
N LYS A 419 -15.92 -27.33 15.09
CA LYS A 419 -14.55 -27.86 15.03
C LYS A 419 -13.63 -26.85 14.33
N GLU A 420 -14.02 -26.37 13.18
CA GLU A 420 -13.28 -25.37 12.39
C GLU A 420 -13.19 -24.04 13.14
N CYS A 421 -14.28 -23.62 13.76
CA CYS A 421 -14.30 -22.46 14.66
C CYS A 421 -13.27 -22.59 15.78
N GLY A 422 -13.22 -23.74 16.46
CA GLY A 422 -12.27 -24.03 17.54
C GLY A 422 -10.82 -24.00 17.06
N GLN A 423 -10.55 -24.54 15.87
CA GLN A 423 -9.22 -24.52 15.26
C GLN A 423 -8.76 -23.10 14.93
N ALA A 424 -9.60 -22.31 14.28
CA ALA A 424 -9.27 -20.93 13.89
C ALA A 424 -9.01 -20.04 15.12
N LEU A 425 -9.94 -20.02 16.08
CA LEU A 425 -9.81 -19.18 17.26
C LEU A 425 -8.73 -19.69 18.24
N GLY A 426 -8.52 -21.00 18.34
CA GLY A 426 -7.43 -21.57 19.11
C GLY A 426 -6.04 -21.24 18.53
N ALA A 427 -5.91 -21.18 17.20
CA ALA A 427 -4.69 -20.73 16.56
C ALA A 427 -4.36 -19.27 16.87
N ILE A 428 -5.37 -18.39 16.93
CA ILE A 428 -5.18 -16.97 17.32
C ILE A 428 -4.77 -16.91 18.81
N ASP A 429 -5.43 -17.69 19.69
CA ASP A 429 -5.09 -17.69 21.12
C ASP A 429 -3.65 -18.12 21.36
N LYS A 430 -3.15 -19.07 20.58
CA LYS A 430 -1.77 -19.57 20.66
C LYS A 430 -0.74 -18.58 20.11
N ASN A 431 -1.02 -17.96 18.97
CA ASN A 431 -0.02 -17.23 18.17
C ASN A 431 -0.20 -15.71 18.23
N ALA A 432 -1.38 -15.22 18.62
CA ALA A 432 -1.74 -13.80 18.67
C ALA A 432 -2.62 -13.47 19.90
N ALA A 433 -2.25 -13.96 21.06
CA ALA A 433 -3.00 -13.75 22.31
C ALA A 433 -3.32 -12.28 22.65
N PRO A 434 -2.46 -11.27 22.35
CA PRO A 434 -2.81 -9.86 22.53
C PRO A 434 -4.03 -9.44 21.71
N PHE A 435 -4.19 -9.96 20.49
CA PHE A 435 -5.36 -9.69 19.66
C PHE A 435 -6.65 -10.27 20.28
N MET A 436 -6.61 -11.50 20.79
CA MET A 436 -7.74 -12.10 21.52
C MET A 436 -8.11 -11.28 22.77
N LYS A 437 -7.11 -10.79 23.51
CA LYS A 437 -7.32 -9.97 24.71
C LYS A 437 -7.96 -8.61 24.37
N ALA A 438 -7.57 -8.01 23.25
CA ALA A 438 -8.18 -6.78 22.73
C ALA A 438 -9.63 -6.99 22.22
N ASN A 439 -9.98 -8.23 21.87
CA ASN A 439 -11.30 -8.62 21.35
C ASN A 439 -11.94 -9.74 22.21
N PRO A 440 -12.34 -9.45 23.47
CA PRO A 440 -12.72 -10.46 24.45
C PRO A 440 -13.85 -11.40 24.01
N VAL A 441 -14.78 -10.92 23.19
CA VAL A 441 -15.89 -11.73 22.65
C VAL A 441 -15.40 -12.97 21.89
N LEU A 442 -14.20 -12.93 21.30
CA LEU A 442 -13.61 -14.08 20.62
C LEU A 442 -13.33 -15.22 21.58
N TYR A 443 -12.93 -14.97 22.84
CA TYR A 443 -12.81 -16.00 23.85
C TYR A 443 -14.16 -16.66 24.17
N TYR A 444 -15.25 -15.87 24.21
CA TYR A 444 -16.58 -16.43 24.40
C TYR A 444 -16.96 -17.38 23.25
N VAL A 445 -16.80 -16.95 22.00
CA VAL A 445 -17.07 -17.78 20.83
C VAL A 445 -16.19 -19.03 20.83
N TYR A 446 -14.89 -18.89 21.12
CA TYR A 446 -13.97 -20.02 21.24
C TYR A 446 -14.41 -21.02 22.31
N GLY A 447 -14.78 -20.53 23.50
CA GLY A 447 -15.29 -21.37 24.56
C GLY A 447 -16.58 -22.13 24.18
N LYS A 448 -17.50 -21.45 23.46
CA LYS A 448 -18.74 -22.10 22.94
C LYS A 448 -18.43 -23.18 21.92
N CYS A 449 -17.49 -22.96 21.00
CA CYS A 449 -17.05 -23.96 20.03
C CYS A 449 -16.40 -25.16 20.73
N ALA A 450 -15.54 -24.90 21.72
CA ALA A 450 -14.88 -25.94 22.50
C ALA A 450 -15.89 -26.79 23.34
N VAL A 451 -16.94 -26.17 23.92
CA VAL A 451 -18.02 -26.90 24.58
C VAL A 451 -18.75 -27.82 23.58
N ALA A 452 -19.07 -27.30 22.41
CA ALA A 452 -19.81 -28.05 21.39
C ALA A 452 -19.01 -29.25 20.83
N THR A 453 -17.69 -29.17 20.82
CA THR A 453 -16.78 -30.24 20.37
C THR A 453 -16.32 -31.16 21.53
N GLY A 454 -16.72 -30.87 22.76
CA GLY A 454 -16.33 -31.66 23.93
C GLY A 454 -14.93 -31.38 24.49
N ASP A 455 -14.23 -30.36 23.97
CA ASP A 455 -12.91 -29.93 24.49
C ASP A 455 -13.09 -29.10 25.75
N LYS A 456 -13.21 -29.83 26.88
CA LYS A 456 -13.42 -29.20 28.21
C LYS A 456 -12.25 -28.29 28.63
N ALA A 457 -11.03 -28.65 28.23
CA ALA A 457 -9.83 -27.92 28.62
C ALA A 457 -9.77 -26.57 27.92
N ALA A 458 -9.95 -26.53 26.61
CA ALA A 458 -10.03 -25.28 25.82
C ALA A 458 -11.22 -24.42 26.25
N ALA A 459 -12.41 -25.03 26.49
CA ALA A 459 -13.57 -24.31 26.95
C ALA A 459 -13.34 -23.60 28.29
N LYS A 460 -12.77 -24.34 29.29
CA LYS A 460 -12.46 -23.79 30.60
C LYS A 460 -11.41 -22.69 30.50
N SER A 461 -10.36 -22.85 29.71
CA SER A 461 -9.34 -21.85 29.48
C SER A 461 -9.93 -20.56 28.88
N ALA A 462 -10.71 -20.68 27.80
CA ALA A 462 -11.31 -19.53 27.14
C ALA A 462 -12.26 -18.75 28.03
N PHE A 463 -13.17 -19.44 28.75
CA PHE A 463 -14.10 -18.78 29.67
C PHE A 463 -13.41 -18.18 30.92
N THR A 464 -12.31 -18.76 31.39
CA THR A 464 -11.51 -18.19 32.48
C THR A 464 -10.83 -16.90 32.04
N ARG A 465 -10.32 -16.83 30.79
CA ARG A 465 -9.67 -15.62 30.25
C ARG A 465 -10.62 -14.48 29.97
N ILE A 466 -11.83 -14.76 29.49
CA ILE A 466 -12.80 -13.70 29.23
C ILE A 466 -13.39 -13.13 30.51
N LYS A 467 -13.59 -13.94 31.57
CA LYS A 467 -14.30 -13.53 32.79
C LYS A 467 -13.81 -12.21 33.38
N PRO A 468 -12.51 -11.95 33.60
CA PRO A 468 -12.01 -10.68 34.13
C PRO A 468 -12.11 -9.50 33.15
N LEU A 469 -12.36 -9.76 31.85
CA LEU A 469 -12.46 -8.74 30.80
C LEU A 469 -13.90 -8.27 30.58
N LEU A 470 -14.88 -8.93 31.20
CA LEU A 470 -16.29 -8.54 31.14
C LEU A 470 -16.56 -7.44 32.17
N LYS A 471 -17.12 -6.30 31.70
CA LYS A 471 -17.33 -5.09 32.51
C LYS A 471 -18.63 -5.08 33.28
N ASP A 472 -19.55 -6.01 33.01
CA ASP A 472 -20.91 -6.05 33.56
C ASP A 472 -21.43 -7.46 33.80
N ASN A 473 -22.61 -7.56 34.47
CA ASN A 473 -23.35 -8.81 34.61
C ASN A 473 -24.28 -9.11 33.42
N GLY A 474 -23.92 -8.69 32.22
CA GLY A 474 -24.68 -8.90 31.00
C GLY A 474 -24.87 -10.37 30.61
N PRO A 475 -25.59 -10.64 29.52
CA PRO A 475 -25.92 -12.02 29.11
C PRO A 475 -24.70 -12.92 28.91
N ILE A 476 -23.61 -12.38 28.37
CA ILE A 476 -22.35 -13.13 28.15
C ILE A 476 -21.73 -13.48 29.49
N ALA A 477 -21.65 -12.56 30.47
CA ALA A 477 -21.07 -12.80 31.77
C ALA A 477 -21.83 -13.88 32.56
N LYS A 478 -23.17 -13.85 32.47
CA LYS A 478 -24.04 -14.88 33.09
C LYS A 478 -23.82 -16.26 32.43
N ASP A 479 -23.75 -16.32 31.10
CA ASP A 479 -23.49 -17.61 30.41
C ASP A 479 -22.09 -18.12 30.72
N VAL A 480 -21.05 -17.27 30.69
CA VAL A 480 -19.69 -17.65 31.07
C VAL A 480 -19.63 -18.24 32.47
N THR A 481 -20.31 -17.60 33.45
CA THR A 481 -20.36 -18.10 34.83
C THR A 481 -21.05 -19.47 34.89
N LYS A 482 -22.16 -19.64 34.19
CA LYS A 482 -22.88 -20.93 34.09
C LYS A 482 -22.02 -22.03 33.46
N GLN A 483 -21.33 -21.71 32.36
CA GLN A 483 -20.47 -22.66 31.65
C GLN A 483 -19.27 -23.09 32.53
N LEU A 484 -18.63 -22.16 33.22
CA LEU A 484 -17.53 -22.47 34.15
C LEU A 484 -18.00 -23.35 35.32
N ALA A 485 -19.18 -23.10 35.87
CA ALA A 485 -19.77 -23.93 36.91
C ALA A 485 -19.98 -25.38 36.41
N ALA A 486 -20.56 -25.54 35.22
CA ALA A 486 -20.76 -26.82 34.59
C ALA A 486 -19.46 -27.60 34.29
N LEU A 487 -18.43 -26.86 33.79
CA LEU A 487 -17.13 -27.43 33.50
C LEU A 487 -16.33 -27.84 34.77
N ASN A 488 -16.62 -27.21 35.90
CA ASN A 488 -16.00 -27.53 37.21
C ASN A 488 -16.76 -28.58 38.01
N ALA A 489 -18.04 -28.88 37.67
CA ALA A 489 -18.79 -29.93 38.30
C ALA A 489 -18.09 -31.28 38.08
N ALA A 490 -17.73 -31.97 39.14
CA ALA A 490 -17.10 -33.30 39.07
C ALA A 490 -17.98 -34.27 38.28
N ALA A 491 -17.36 -35.10 37.43
CA ALA A 491 -18.10 -36.22 36.84
C ALA A 491 -18.79 -37.03 37.95
N PRO A 492 -20.05 -37.47 37.80
CA PRO A 492 -20.72 -38.28 38.78
C PRO A 492 -19.86 -39.53 39.05
N LYS A 493 -19.53 -39.77 40.33
CA LYS A 493 -18.82 -41.01 40.71
C LYS A 493 -19.58 -42.21 40.11
N PRO A 494 -18.90 -43.16 39.47
CA PRO A 494 -19.57 -44.38 38.99
C PRO A 494 -20.31 -45.01 40.15
N LYS A 495 -21.60 -45.29 39.98
CA LYS A 495 -22.39 -46.06 40.96
C LYS A 495 -21.63 -47.36 41.25
N ALA A 496 -21.23 -47.52 42.50
CA ALA A 496 -20.62 -48.75 42.95
C ALA A 496 -21.55 -49.92 42.54
N SER A 497 -21.03 -50.84 41.74
CA SER A 497 -21.73 -52.06 41.40
C SER A 497 -22.07 -52.80 42.69
N ALA A 498 -23.37 -53.04 42.95
CA ALA A 498 -23.83 -53.86 44.04
C ALA A 498 -23.14 -55.25 43.94
N LYS A 499 -22.43 -55.64 44.99
CA LYS A 499 -21.91 -57.01 45.11
C LYS A 499 -23.07 -57.97 45.07
N PRO A 500 -22.99 -59.09 44.35
CA PRO A 500 -23.98 -60.16 44.48
C PRO A 500 -23.78 -60.78 45.86
N THR A 501 -24.87 -60.80 46.66
CA THR A 501 -24.97 -61.58 47.86
C THR A 501 -25.23 -63.04 47.45
N HIS A 502 -24.37 -63.92 47.92
CA HIS A 502 -24.58 -65.37 47.98
C HIS A 502 -25.58 -65.70 49.05
#